data_e8fb85609d79c101ad4c3ce49e3761d8
#
_entry.id   e8fb85609d79c101ad4c3ce49e3761d8
#
_cell.length_a   1.000
_cell.length_b   1.000
_cell.length_c   1.000
_cell.angle_alpha   90.00
_cell.angle_beta   90.00
_cell.angle_gamma   90.00
#
_symmetry.space_group_name_H-M   'P 1'
#
loop_
_entity.id
_entity.type
_entity.pdbx_description
1 polymer ?
#
loop_
_entity_poly.entity_id
_entity_poly.type
_entity_poly.pdbx_seq_one_letter_code
_entity_poly.pdbx_strand_id
1 'polypeptide(L)' 'MGVPIRIDDEIYSDAKRVAKAECRSIPGQIEFWAKVGRCALDNPELPIEFVKDLLISKNMDRSLSEEFTFDED' A
#
# COMPACT_ATOMS: atom_id res chain seq x y z
N MET A 1 -11.64 -3.15 7.90
CA MET A 1 -12.69 -2.17 8.04
C MET A 1 -12.22 -0.80 7.64
N GLY A 2 -12.92 -0.17 6.75
CA GLY A 2 -12.49 1.10 6.22
C GLY A 2 -12.99 2.29 7.01
N VAL A 3 -12.25 3.36 6.98
CA VAL A 3 -12.63 4.61 7.58
C VAL A 3 -12.69 5.64 6.46
N PRO A 4 -13.75 6.44 6.36
CA PRO A 4 -13.82 7.44 5.31
C PRO A 4 -12.81 8.54 5.55
N ILE A 5 -12.09 8.90 4.49
CA ILE A 5 -11.06 9.94 4.56
C ILE A 5 -11.19 10.77 3.32
N ARG A 6 -11.00 12.08 3.47
CA ARG A 6 -10.98 12.98 2.32
C ARG A 6 -9.58 13.03 1.76
N ILE A 7 -9.47 12.84 0.46
CA ILE A 7 -8.18 12.81 -0.22
C ILE A 7 -8.19 13.92 -1.27
N ASP A 8 -7.07 14.59 -1.40
CA ASP A 8 -6.87 15.61 -2.41
C ASP A 8 -7.08 15.00 -3.80
N ASP A 9 -7.72 15.77 -4.69
CA ASP A 9 -8.05 15.29 -6.02
C ASP A 9 -6.81 14.87 -6.81
N GLU A 10 -5.74 15.61 -6.65
CA GLU A 10 -4.51 15.31 -7.38
C GLU A 10 -3.93 13.98 -6.94
N ILE A 11 -3.92 13.75 -5.63
CA ILE A 11 -3.42 12.49 -5.10
C ILE A 11 -4.33 11.35 -5.53
N TYR A 12 -5.63 11.59 -5.53
CA TYR A 12 -6.57 10.57 -5.94
C TYR A 12 -6.36 10.20 -7.42
N SER A 13 -6.19 11.18 -8.27
CA SER A 13 -5.94 10.93 -9.69
C SER A 13 -4.67 10.13 -9.91
N ASP A 14 -3.61 10.51 -9.22
CA ASP A 14 -2.35 9.80 -9.32
C ASP A 14 -2.49 8.36 -8.83
N ALA A 15 -3.19 8.18 -7.71
CA ALA A 15 -3.40 6.85 -7.17
C ALA A 15 -4.19 5.98 -8.13
N LYS A 16 -5.19 6.55 -8.77
CA LYS A 16 -6.00 5.81 -9.73
C LYS A 16 -5.15 5.31 -10.88
N ARG A 17 -4.29 6.17 -11.40
CA ARG A 17 -3.44 5.81 -12.53
C ARG A 17 -2.43 4.75 -12.14
N VAL A 18 -1.77 4.94 -11.01
CA VAL A 18 -0.73 4.01 -10.59
C VAL A 18 -1.33 2.68 -10.13
N ALA A 19 -2.47 2.74 -9.46
CA ALA A 19 -3.12 1.50 -9.00
C ALA A 19 -3.44 0.61 -10.17
N LYS A 20 -3.91 1.19 -11.26
CA LYS A 20 -4.23 0.41 -12.44
C LYS A 20 -2.99 -0.28 -12.98
N ALA A 21 -1.88 0.45 -13.03
CA ALA A 21 -0.63 -0.10 -13.54
C ALA A 21 -0.07 -1.18 -12.64
N GLU A 22 -0.31 -1.08 -11.33
CA GLU A 22 0.25 -2.02 -10.36
C GLU A 22 -0.77 -3.04 -9.88
N CYS A 23 -1.92 -3.09 -10.51
CA CYS A 23 -2.96 -4.08 -10.19
C CYS A 23 -3.42 -3.97 -8.75
N ARG A 24 -3.64 -2.76 -8.28
CA ARG A 24 -4.14 -2.52 -6.94
C ARG A 24 -5.45 -1.76 -7.00
N SER A 25 -6.23 -1.83 -5.92
CA SER A 25 -7.36 -0.95 -5.79
C SER A 25 -6.86 0.46 -5.47
N ILE A 26 -7.69 1.46 -5.72
CA ILE A 26 -7.30 2.82 -5.42
C ILE A 26 -7.03 3.01 -3.92
N PRO A 27 -7.93 2.56 -3.02
CA PRO A 27 -7.61 2.65 -1.59
C PRO A 27 -6.35 1.89 -1.22
N GLY A 28 -6.16 0.71 -1.81
CA GLY A 28 -4.97 -0.07 -1.53
C GLY A 28 -3.69 0.63 -1.94
N GLN A 29 -3.74 1.34 -3.07
CA GLN A 29 -2.58 2.09 -3.52
C GLN A 29 -2.24 3.22 -2.56
N ILE A 30 -3.26 3.93 -2.12
CA ILE A 30 -3.05 5.03 -1.18
C ILE A 30 -2.52 4.50 0.15
N GLU A 31 -3.06 3.38 0.60
CA GLU A 31 -2.59 2.77 1.84
C GLU A 31 -1.14 2.33 1.73
N PHE A 32 -0.77 1.79 0.58
CA PHE A 32 0.61 1.39 0.36
C PHE A 32 1.55 2.60 0.44
N TRP A 33 1.17 3.68 -0.24
CA TRP A 33 1.96 4.90 -0.20
C TRP A 33 2.08 5.44 1.21
N ALA A 34 0.98 5.38 1.97
CA ALA A 34 1.00 5.86 3.35
C ALA A 34 1.94 5.04 4.20
N LYS A 35 1.95 3.73 4.00
CA LYS A 35 2.84 2.86 4.76
C LYS A 35 4.30 3.11 4.40
N VAL A 36 4.56 3.29 3.11
CA VAL A 36 5.93 3.59 2.67
C VAL A 36 6.38 4.91 3.28
N GLY A 37 5.52 5.94 3.20
CA GLY A 37 5.87 7.24 3.73
C GLY A 37 6.13 7.22 5.22
N ARG A 38 5.26 6.54 5.96
CA ARG A 38 5.41 6.47 7.40
C ARG A 38 6.68 5.71 7.78
N CYS A 39 6.92 4.60 7.11
CA CYS A 39 8.11 3.81 7.41
C CYS A 39 9.37 4.60 7.08
N ALA A 40 9.36 5.34 5.99
CA ALA A 40 10.49 6.16 5.61
C ALA A 40 10.74 7.28 6.62
N LEU A 41 9.67 7.89 7.11
CA LEU A 41 9.79 8.94 8.10
C LEU A 41 10.32 8.42 9.43
N ASP A 42 9.92 7.21 9.79
CA ASP A 42 10.38 6.60 11.04
C ASP A 42 11.82 6.10 10.93
N ASN A 43 12.29 5.86 9.72
CA ASN A 43 13.62 5.31 9.50
C ASN A 43 14.36 6.12 8.43
N PRO A 44 14.67 7.38 8.72
CA PRO A 44 15.26 8.24 7.70
C PRO A 44 16.62 7.77 7.20
N GLU A 45 17.26 6.89 7.94
CA GLU A 45 18.56 6.36 7.53
C GLU A 45 18.45 5.30 6.45
N LEU A 46 17.25 4.76 6.21
CA LEU A 46 17.07 3.70 5.22
C LEU A 46 16.72 4.29 3.85
N PRO A 47 17.27 3.73 2.78
CA PRO A 47 16.87 4.16 1.44
C PRO A 47 15.41 3.82 1.18
N ILE A 48 14.73 4.68 0.45
CA ILE A 48 13.31 4.47 0.17
C ILE A 48 13.08 3.18 -0.60
N GLU A 49 14.02 2.80 -1.44
CA GLU A 49 13.88 1.56 -2.19
C GLU A 49 13.86 0.36 -1.28
N PHE A 50 14.67 0.39 -0.25
CA PHE A 50 14.71 -0.70 0.72
C PHE A 50 13.40 -0.77 1.50
N VAL A 51 12.86 0.38 1.87
CA VAL A 51 11.58 0.44 2.58
C VAL A 51 10.46 -0.15 1.74
N LYS A 52 10.43 0.21 0.46
CA LYS A 52 9.43 -0.31 -0.47
C LYS A 52 9.52 -1.82 -0.56
N ASP A 53 10.71 -2.33 -0.75
CA ASP A 53 10.91 -3.77 -0.91
C ASP A 53 10.45 -4.52 0.34
N LEU A 54 10.73 -3.97 1.49
CA LEU A 54 10.34 -4.58 2.74
C LEU A 54 8.84 -4.70 2.86
N LEU A 55 8.15 -3.63 2.52
CA LEU A 55 6.69 -3.60 2.62
C LEU A 55 6.03 -4.50 1.59
N ILE A 56 6.60 -4.56 0.40
CA ILE A 56 6.07 -5.46 -0.63
C ILE A 56 6.23 -6.90 -0.19
N SER A 57 7.35 -7.22 0.40
CA SER A 57 7.61 -8.57 0.87
C SER A 57 6.61 -8.97 1.95
N LYS A 58 6.32 -8.06 2.88
CA LYS A 58 5.33 -8.34 3.91
C LYS A 58 3.95 -8.54 3.33
N ASN A 59 3.59 -7.72 2.35
CA ASN A 59 2.29 -7.87 1.71
C ASN A 59 2.17 -9.19 1.00
N MET A 60 3.23 -9.63 0.37
CA MET A 60 3.20 -10.92 -0.32
C MET A 60 2.98 -12.05 0.66
N ASP A 61 3.65 -12.00 1.80
CA ASP A 61 3.47 -13.02 2.82
C ASP A 61 2.03 -13.05 3.30
N ARG A 62 1.45 -11.89 3.50
CA ARG A 62 0.06 -11.81 3.94
C ARG A 62 -0.88 -12.34 2.88
N SER A 63 -0.62 -12.02 1.64
CA SER A 63 -1.45 -12.50 0.55
C SER A 63 -1.46 -14.01 0.50
N LEU A 64 -0.29 -14.61 0.66
CA LEU A 64 -0.20 -16.06 0.65
C LEU A 64 -0.98 -16.67 1.79
N SER A 65 -0.87 -16.07 2.98
CA SER A 65 -1.63 -16.55 4.13
C SER A 65 -3.11 -16.42 3.87
N GLU A 66 -3.52 -15.31 3.30
CA GLU A 66 -4.93 -15.05 3.08
C GLU A 66 -5.52 -15.96 2.02
N GLU A 67 -4.70 -16.44 1.11
CA GLU A 67 -5.19 -17.36 0.11
C GLU A 67 -5.70 -18.65 0.71
N PHE A 68 -5.17 -19.02 1.85
CA PHE A 68 -5.62 -20.22 2.50
C PHE A 68 -6.78 -20.00 3.44
N THR A 69 -7.12 -18.76 3.67
CA THR A 69 -8.21 -18.42 4.56
C THR A 69 -9.21 -17.46 3.92
N PHE A 70 -9.17 -17.36 2.62
CA PHE A 70 -9.96 -16.36 1.92
C PHE A 70 -11.44 -16.61 2.00
N ASP A 71 -11.80 -17.79 2.36
CA ASP A 71 -13.20 -18.14 2.42
C ASP A 71 -13.96 -17.39 3.49
N GLU A 72 -13.28 -16.78 4.41
CA GLU A 72 -13.98 -16.05 5.44
C GLU A 72 -14.56 -14.74 4.92
N ASP A 73 -14.23 -14.35 3.74
CA ASP A 73 -14.85 -13.14 3.21
C ASP A 73 -16.29 -13.37 2.87
#